data_c72b10c23f63525bee92d63451e4e3b7
#
_entry.id   c72b10c23f63525bee92d63451e4e3b7
#
_cell.length_a   1.000
_cell.length_b   1.000
_cell.length_c   1.000
_cell.angle_alpha   90.00
_cell.angle_beta   90.00
_cell.angle_gamma   90.00
#
_symmetry.space_group_name_H-M   'P 1'
#
loop_
_entity.id
_entity.type
_entity.pdbx_description
1 polymer ?
#
loop_
_entity_poly.entity_id
_entity_poly.type
_entity_poly.pdbx_seq_one_letter_code
_entity_poly.pdbx_strand_id
1 'polypeptide(L)'
;TDRQISGQYVFKTKYKYAQLWDAVSGRRYNLPSDKGHVTLHFLSRESCFIVFSDHKENLEHKPSLQKQRVLDNDWTIYFDPRYKGKGTVYCRRLEYWNENEDPAIRYYSGTAVYRTSFEWNGDSTGVHLQIPSNNCVTEVYVNGQQAGTIWCSPWVLDISSYMKSGKNEFELHVTNSWNNRAIDDLGQDKNDRLIGKPELFVSESSILQDAGLQGEVLLRY
;
A
#
# COMPACT_ATOMS: atom_id res chain seq x y z
N THR A 1 8.94 -1.63 -14.37
CA THR A 1 8.30 -2.83 -14.97
C THR A 1 7.19 -3.31 -14.06
N ASP A 2 6.17 -3.94 -14.63
CA ASP A 2 5.02 -4.49 -13.87
C ASP A 2 5.27 -5.92 -13.35
N ARG A 3 6.53 -6.36 -13.33
CA ARG A 3 6.94 -7.68 -12.84
C ARG A 3 8.17 -7.57 -11.95
N GLN A 4 8.39 -8.60 -11.13
CA GLN A 4 9.64 -8.75 -10.37
C GLN A 4 10.80 -8.96 -11.34
N ILE A 5 11.93 -8.36 -11.02
CA ILE A 5 13.16 -8.47 -11.79
C ILE A 5 14.30 -8.80 -10.83
N SER A 6 15.14 -9.76 -11.25
CA SER A 6 16.41 -10.04 -10.58
C SER A 6 17.49 -10.07 -11.64
N GLY A 7 18.64 -9.49 -11.35
CA GLY A 7 19.75 -9.46 -12.29
C GLY A 7 21.04 -8.93 -11.68
N GLN A 8 22.11 -9.19 -12.42
CA GLN A 8 23.41 -8.60 -12.14
C GLN A 8 23.58 -7.32 -12.96
N TYR A 9 24.06 -6.28 -12.28
CA TYR A 9 24.29 -4.96 -12.86
C TYR A 9 25.72 -4.54 -12.62
N VAL A 10 26.29 -3.81 -13.59
CA VAL A 10 27.67 -3.32 -13.52
C VAL A 10 27.66 -1.81 -13.55
N PHE A 11 28.19 -1.21 -12.51
CA PHE A 11 28.35 0.24 -12.39
C PHE A 11 29.80 0.62 -12.55
N LYS A 12 30.08 1.59 -13.41
CA LYS A 12 31.43 2.14 -13.53
C LYS A 12 31.71 3.03 -12.31
N THR A 13 32.43 2.48 -11.34
CA THR A 13 32.76 3.17 -10.09
C THR A 13 34.20 2.85 -9.67
N LYS A 14 34.83 3.80 -8.97
CA LYS A 14 36.13 3.60 -8.29
C LYS A 14 35.97 3.21 -6.81
N TYR A 15 34.76 3.34 -6.29
CA TYR A 15 34.48 3.08 -4.89
C TYR A 15 34.26 1.60 -4.61
N LYS A 16 34.66 1.16 -3.42
CA LYS A 16 34.71 -0.26 -3.04
C LYS A 16 33.39 -0.78 -2.47
N TYR A 17 32.68 0.05 -1.73
CA TYR A 17 31.48 -0.35 -1.00
C TYR A 17 30.23 0.20 -1.67
N ALA A 18 29.16 -0.57 -1.64
CA ALA A 18 27.87 -0.15 -2.16
C ALA A 18 26.79 -0.29 -1.07
N GLN A 19 25.84 0.60 -1.10
CA GLN A 19 24.65 0.60 -0.24
C GLN A 19 23.42 0.71 -1.12
N LEU A 20 22.34 0.05 -0.70
CA LEU A 20 21.00 0.26 -1.25
C LEU A 20 20.23 1.17 -0.30
N TRP A 21 19.72 2.29 -0.82
CA TRP A 21 18.91 3.24 -0.05
C TRP A 21 17.48 3.17 -0.56
N ASP A 22 16.57 2.87 0.35
CA ASP A 22 15.14 2.89 0.07
C ASP A 22 14.59 4.29 0.33
N ALA A 23 14.11 4.93 -0.72
CA ALA A 23 13.60 6.30 -0.66
C ALA A 23 12.28 6.43 0.11
N VAL A 24 11.48 5.35 0.19
CA VAL A 24 10.17 5.35 0.84
C VAL A 24 10.31 5.22 2.36
N SER A 25 11.09 4.23 2.81
CA SER A 25 11.30 3.98 4.25
C SER A 25 12.46 4.78 4.85
N GLY A 26 13.33 5.37 4.01
CA GLY A 26 14.59 5.99 4.45
C GLY A 26 15.65 4.98 4.94
N ARG A 27 15.38 3.69 4.85
CA ARG A 27 16.31 2.64 5.30
C ARG A 27 17.49 2.50 4.35
N ARG A 28 18.63 2.19 4.93
CA ARG A 28 19.87 1.89 4.20
C ARG A 28 20.29 0.46 4.47
N TYR A 29 20.70 -0.24 3.42
CA TYR A 29 21.14 -1.62 3.49
C TYR A 29 22.52 -1.81 2.89
N ASN A 30 23.28 -2.76 3.41
CA ASN A 30 24.50 -3.19 2.79
C ASN A 30 24.18 -3.90 1.47
N LEU A 31 24.85 -3.48 0.39
CA LEU A 31 24.74 -4.10 -0.92
C LEU A 31 26.10 -4.72 -1.27
N PRO A 32 26.23 -6.05 -1.29
CA PRO A 32 27.46 -6.68 -1.70
C PRO A 32 27.87 -6.22 -3.11
N SER A 33 29.10 -5.77 -3.24
CA SER A 33 29.65 -5.27 -4.52
C SER A 33 31.06 -5.81 -4.72
N ASP A 34 31.35 -6.29 -5.93
CA ASP A 34 32.70 -6.59 -6.40
C ASP A 34 32.99 -5.75 -7.64
N LYS A 35 33.91 -4.77 -7.51
CA LYS A 35 34.31 -3.86 -8.60
C LYS A 35 33.16 -3.24 -9.38
N GLY A 36 32.09 -2.87 -8.66
CA GLY A 36 30.87 -2.30 -9.23
C GLY A 36 29.86 -3.32 -9.74
N HIS A 37 30.12 -4.61 -9.63
CA HIS A 37 29.14 -5.65 -9.88
C HIS A 37 28.23 -5.81 -8.65
N VAL A 38 26.93 -5.69 -8.84
CA VAL A 38 25.91 -5.85 -7.79
C VAL A 38 24.77 -6.72 -8.30
N THR A 39 24.18 -7.51 -7.41
CA THR A 39 22.94 -8.23 -7.70
C THR A 39 21.78 -7.48 -7.07
N LEU A 40 20.78 -7.14 -7.88
CA LEU A 40 19.59 -6.42 -7.45
C LEU A 40 18.35 -7.27 -7.67
N HIS A 41 17.42 -7.16 -6.72
CA HIS A 41 16.12 -7.77 -6.76
C HIS A 41 15.08 -6.67 -6.56
N PHE A 42 14.20 -6.51 -7.53
CA PHE A 42 13.14 -5.52 -7.49
C PHE A 42 11.78 -6.21 -7.48
N LEU A 43 10.89 -5.76 -6.62
CA LEU A 43 9.46 -6.00 -6.75
C LEU A 43 8.91 -5.20 -7.92
N SER A 44 7.64 -5.46 -8.29
CA SER A 44 6.98 -4.68 -9.34
C SER A 44 7.02 -3.18 -9.02
N ARG A 45 7.48 -2.37 -9.98
CA ARG A 45 7.59 -0.89 -9.90
C ARG A 45 8.41 -0.37 -8.71
N GLU A 46 9.23 -1.19 -8.09
CA GLU A 46 10.14 -0.76 -7.03
C GLU A 46 11.28 0.08 -7.59
N SER A 47 11.71 1.07 -6.82
CA SER A 47 12.89 1.90 -7.09
C SER A 47 13.76 2.03 -5.85
N CYS A 48 15.06 2.23 -6.05
CA CYS A 48 16.00 2.48 -4.96
C CYS A 48 17.16 3.34 -5.46
N PHE A 49 17.94 3.86 -4.53
CA PHE A 49 19.24 4.46 -4.84
C PHE A 49 20.36 3.46 -4.55
N ILE A 50 21.36 3.43 -5.43
CA ILE A 50 22.61 2.70 -5.18
C ILE A 50 23.69 3.74 -4.93
N VAL A 51 24.24 3.73 -3.73
CA VAL A 51 25.24 4.69 -3.27
C VAL A 51 26.58 3.97 -3.10
N PHE A 52 27.61 4.45 -3.78
CA PHE A 52 28.98 3.91 -3.68
C PHE A 52 29.83 4.79 -2.78
N SER A 53 30.69 4.18 -1.95
CA SER A 53 31.52 4.86 -0.95
C SER A 53 32.87 4.16 -0.76
N ASP A 54 33.85 4.93 -0.32
CA ASP A 54 35.16 4.39 0.15
C ASP A 54 35.06 3.87 1.60
N HIS A 55 34.02 4.23 2.33
CA HIS A 55 33.81 3.87 3.72
C HIS A 55 32.85 2.68 3.84
N LYS A 56 33.25 1.67 4.62
CA LYS A 56 32.37 0.56 5.00
C LYS A 56 31.52 0.97 6.17
N GLU A 57 30.21 0.92 6.00
CA GLU A 57 29.26 1.02 7.11
C GLU A 57 28.78 -0.38 7.51
N ASN A 58 28.48 -0.57 8.80
CA ASN A 58 27.92 -1.82 9.29
C ASN A 58 26.40 -1.76 9.19
N LEU A 59 25.87 -2.04 8.02
CA LEU A 59 24.44 -2.06 7.72
C LEU A 59 23.98 -3.51 7.53
N GLU A 60 22.70 -3.75 7.84
CA GLU A 60 22.05 -5.02 7.55
C GLU A 60 21.86 -5.21 6.03
N HIS A 61 21.63 -6.44 5.61
CA HIS A 61 21.19 -6.74 4.25
C HIS A 61 19.69 -6.51 4.12
N LYS A 62 19.26 -6.08 2.91
CA LYS A 62 17.83 -5.99 2.63
C LYS A 62 17.17 -7.37 2.80
N PRO A 63 16.08 -7.50 3.56
CA PRO A 63 15.38 -8.76 3.74
C PRO A 63 14.94 -9.36 2.40
N SER A 64 15.06 -10.68 2.30
CA SER A 64 14.58 -11.44 1.14
C SER A 64 13.18 -11.99 1.46
N LEU A 65 12.15 -11.41 0.88
CA LEU A 65 10.74 -11.77 1.10
C LEU A 65 10.34 -12.92 0.16
N GLN A 66 10.80 -14.13 0.46
CA GLN A 66 10.61 -15.29 -0.42
C GLN A 66 9.31 -16.03 -0.19
N LYS A 67 8.76 -15.97 1.03
CA LYS A 67 7.52 -16.62 1.41
C LYS A 67 6.38 -15.60 1.41
N GLN A 68 5.18 -16.07 1.12
CA GLN A 68 3.98 -15.26 1.21
C GLN A 68 2.81 -16.07 1.76
N ARG A 69 1.92 -15.38 2.44
CA ARG A 69 0.63 -15.90 2.90
C ARG A 69 -0.46 -14.90 2.53
N VAL A 70 -1.50 -15.36 1.88
CA VAL A 70 -2.71 -14.57 1.62
C VAL A 70 -3.49 -14.41 2.93
N LEU A 71 -3.99 -13.22 3.19
CA LEU A 71 -4.98 -12.95 4.23
C LEU A 71 -6.37 -13.15 3.63
N ASP A 72 -6.84 -14.39 3.66
CA ASP A 72 -8.15 -14.84 3.13
C ASP A 72 -9.29 -14.76 4.14
N ASN A 73 -9.12 -13.93 5.15
CA ASN A 73 -10.07 -13.71 6.23
C ASN A 73 -11.22 -12.79 5.79
N ASP A 74 -12.33 -12.84 6.51
CA ASP A 74 -13.41 -11.88 6.33
C ASP A 74 -12.96 -10.46 6.72
N TRP A 75 -13.43 -9.48 5.96
CA TRP A 75 -13.16 -8.07 6.18
C TRP A 75 -14.43 -7.34 6.58
N THR A 76 -14.30 -6.39 7.49
CA THR A 76 -15.29 -5.33 7.68
C THR A 76 -14.75 -4.03 7.14
N ILE A 77 -15.58 -3.31 6.36
CA ILE A 77 -15.22 -2.01 5.80
C ILE A 77 -16.25 -0.99 6.28
N TYR A 78 -15.77 0.06 6.91
CA TYR A 78 -16.63 1.16 7.36
C TYR A 78 -16.47 2.37 6.44
N PHE A 79 -17.55 2.77 5.78
CA PHE A 79 -17.69 3.96 4.98
C PHE A 79 -18.45 5.02 5.77
N ASP A 80 -17.85 6.14 6.10
CA ASP A 80 -18.41 7.15 6.98
C ASP A 80 -19.69 7.78 6.40
N PRO A 81 -20.85 7.65 7.08
CA PRO A 81 -22.12 8.25 6.60
C PRO A 81 -22.08 9.77 6.49
N ARG A 82 -21.19 10.47 7.20
CA ARG A 82 -21.01 11.93 7.07
C ARG A 82 -20.57 12.34 5.65
N TYR A 83 -19.93 11.40 4.94
CA TYR A 83 -19.53 11.54 3.54
C TYR A 83 -20.41 10.72 2.60
N LYS A 84 -21.69 10.54 2.96
CA LYS A 84 -22.67 9.71 2.23
C LYS A 84 -22.22 8.24 2.07
N GLY A 85 -21.39 7.75 2.98
CA GLY A 85 -20.95 6.37 3.00
C GLY A 85 -22.00 5.42 3.54
N LYS A 86 -21.91 4.15 3.14
CA LYS A 86 -22.87 3.07 3.48
C LYS A 86 -22.88 2.69 4.97
N GLY A 87 -21.89 3.10 5.76
CA GLY A 87 -21.64 2.52 7.08
C GLY A 87 -20.82 1.24 6.99
N THR A 88 -21.08 0.25 7.83
CA THR A 88 -20.32 -1.00 7.88
C THR A 88 -20.81 -2.00 6.84
N VAL A 89 -19.88 -2.54 6.07
CA VAL A 89 -20.06 -3.59 5.06
C VAL A 89 -19.17 -4.78 5.39
N TYR A 90 -19.66 -5.99 5.15
CA TYR A 90 -18.91 -7.24 5.32
C TYR A 90 -18.58 -7.85 3.97
N CYS A 91 -17.33 -8.26 3.75
CA CYS A 91 -16.92 -8.88 2.51
C CYS A 91 -15.79 -9.90 2.72
N ARG A 92 -15.71 -10.88 1.81
CA ARG A 92 -14.60 -11.86 1.71
C ARG A 92 -13.58 -11.46 0.67
N ARG A 93 -14.03 -10.75 -0.36
CA ARG A 93 -13.17 -10.27 -1.45
C ARG A 93 -13.15 -8.77 -1.42
N LEU A 94 -11.95 -8.22 -1.59
CA LEU A 94 -11.77 -6.80 -1.74
C LEU A 94 -11.90 -6.44 -3.22
N GLU A 95 -12.80 -5.50 -3.49
CA GLU A 95 -13.15 -5.01 -4.83
C GLU A 95 -13.07 -3.49 -4.84
N TYR A 96 -12.87 -2.90 -6.01
CA TYR A 96 -12.92 -1.45 -6.13
C TYR A 96 -14.31 -0.92 -5.77
N TRP A 97 -14.34 0.20 -5.07
CA TRP A 97 -15.60 0.83 -4.66
C TRP A 97 -16.45 1.29 -5.85
N ASN A 98 -15.79 1.82 -6.88
CA ASN A 98 -16.43 2.30 -8.10
C ASN A 98 -17.08 1.18 -8.95
N GLU A 99 -16.79 -0.08 -8.68
CA GLU A 99 -17.43 -1.24 -9.30
C GLU A 99 -18.67 -1.70 -8.53
N ASN A 100 -18.92 -1.19 -7.31
CA ASN A 100 -20.04 -1.58 -6.48
C ASN A 100 -21.37 -1.03 -7.05
N GLU A 101 -22.46 -1.80 -6.89
CA GLU A 101 -23.80 -1.39 -7.32
C GLU A 101 -24.43 -0.33 -6.40
N ASP A 102 -24.06 -0.33 -5.10
CA ASP A 102 -24.58 0.62 -4.12
C ASP A 102 -23.91 2.01 -4.33
N PRO A 103 -24.69 3.07 -4.65
CA PRO A 103 -24.15 4.41 -4.85
C PRO A 103 -23.38 4.97 -3.65
N ALA A 104 -23.78 4.57 -2.42
CA ALA A 104 -23.11 4.99 -1.19
C ALA A 104 -21.69 4.38 -1.02
N ILE A 105 -21.33 3.37 -1.82
CA ILE A 105 -20.00 2.80 -1.94
C ILE A 105 -19.36 3.29 -3.24
N ARG A 106 -20.07 3.18 -4.35
CA ARG A 106 -19.58 3.48 -5.70
C ARG A 106 -18.98 4.87 -5.83
N TYR A 107 -19.64 5.87 -5.26
CA TYR A 107 -19.22 7.27 -5.32
C TYR A 107 -18.56 7.75 -4.02
N TYR A 108 -18.24 6.85 -3.11
CA TYR A 108 -17.61 7.23 -1.86
C TYR A 108 -16.25 7.87 -2.09
N SER A 109 -16.04 9.00 -1.44
CA SER A 109 -14.74 9.66 -1.37
C SER A 109 -14.46 10.06 0.08
N GLY A 110 -13.25 9.77 0.51
CA GLY A 110 -12.80 9.91 1.88
C GLY A 110 -12.04 8.69 2.35
N THR A 111 -11.96 8.51 3.65
CA THR A 111 -11.27 7.38 4.27
C THR A 111 -12.25 6.27 4.63
N ALA A 112 -12.10 5.10 4.02
CA ALA A 112 -12.78 3.89 4.48
C ALA A 112 -11.84 3.06 5.38
N VAL A 113 -12.41 2.48 6.44
CA VAL A 113 -11.64 1.74 7.44
C VAL A 113 -11.91 0.24 7.28
N TYR A 114 -10.89 -0.47 6.85
CA TYR A 114 -10.88 -1.91 6.66
C TYR A 114 -10.37 -2.59 7.91
N ARG A 115 -11.05 -3.61 8.41
CA ARG A 115 -10.61 -4.39 9.57
C ARG A 115 -10.67 -5.87 9.29
N THR A 116 -9.64 -6.58 9.74
CA THR A 116 -9.60 -8.05 9.76
C THR A 116 -8.74 -8.53 10.91
N SER A 117 -8.87 -9.81 11.26
CA SER A 117 -8.00 -10.46 12.24
C SER A 117 -7.59 -11.85 11.76
N PHE A 118 -6.41 -12.29 12.15
CA PHE A 118 -5.84 -13.58 11.74
C PHE A 118 -4.89 -14.12 12.81
N GLU A 119 -4.66 -15.43 12.78
CA GLU A 119 -3.68 -16.08 13.64
C GLU A 119 -2.30 -16.11 12.97
N TRP A 120 -1.27 -15.75 13.74
CA TRP A 120 0.12 -15.81 13.31
C TRP A 120 0.93 -16.72 14.23
N ASN A 121 1.51 -17.79 13.67
CA ASN A 121 2.31 -18.77 14.40
C ASN A 121 3.77 -18.79 13.91
N GLY A 122 4.17 -17.85 13.06
CA GLY A 122 5.53 -17.71 12.54
C GLY A 122 6.40 -16.80 13.39
N ASP A 123 7.66 -16.68 13.00
CA ASP A 123 8.55 -15.63 13.47
C ASP A 123 8.02 -14.28 13.00
N SER A 124 7.98 -13.32 13.91
CA SER A 124 7.55 -11.94 13.59
C SER A 124 8.65 -11.11 12.93
N THR A 125 9.88 -11.62 12.86
CA THR A 125 11.02 -10.93 12.24
C THR A 125 10.89 -10.92 10.73
N GLY A 126 11.06 -9.76 10.10
CA GLY A 126 11.06 -9.63 8.64
C GLY A 126 9.66 -9.75 8.00
N VAL A 127 8.57 -9.63 8.78
CA VAL A 127 7.21 -9.69 8.25
C VAL A 127 6.83 -8.35 7.61
N HIS A 128 6.39 -8.41 6.37
CA HIS A 128 5.93 -7.25 5.61
C HIS A 128 4.48 -7.45 5.17
N LEU A 129 3.69 -6.39 5.30
CA LEU A 129 2.36 -6.30 4.69
C LEU A 129 2.50 -5.84 3.25
N GLN A 130 1.90 -6.55 2.31
CA GLN A 130 1.71 -6.09 0.95
C GLN A 130 0.22 -5.95 0.66
N ILE A 131 -0.20 -4.77 0.22
CA ILE A 131 -1.54 -4.52 -0.28
C ILE A 131 -1.55 -4.51 -1.81
N PRO A 132 -2.71 -4.73 -2.46
CA PRO A 132 -2.83 -4.60 -3.91
C PRO A 132 -2.41 -3.20 -4.39
N SER A 133 -1.90 -3.13 -5.63
CA SER A 133 -1.68 -1.83 -6.30
C SER A 133 -2.98 -1.06 -6.38
N ASN A 134 -2.97 0.21 -6.00
CA ASN A 134 -4.18 1.03 -5.93
C ASN A 134 -3.85 2.52 -6.12
N ASN A 135 -4.88 3.36 -6.23
CA ASN A 135 -4.78 4.81 -6.36
C ASN A 135 -5.09 5.56 -5.04
N CYS A 136 -4.96 4.85 -3.92
CA CYS A 136 -5.27 5.36 -2.58
C CYS A 136 -4.01 5.53 -1.75
N VAL A 137 -4.13 6.30 -0.68
CA VAL A 137 -3.17 6.31 0.44
C VAL A 137 -3.73 5.42 1.53
N THR A 138 -2.92 4.52 2.08
CA THR A 138 -3.34 3.57 3.11
C THR A 138 -2.49 3.73 4.37
N GLU A 139 -3.07 4.23 5.45
CA GLU A 139 -2.45 4.17 6.78
C GLU A 139 -2.71 2.79 7.38
N VAL A 140 -1.66 2.17 7.90
CA VAL A 140 -1.67 0.81 8.42
C VAL A 140 -1.55 0.82 9.93
N TYR A 141 -2.48 0.16 10.59
CA TYR A 141 -2.46 -0.11 12.04
C TYR A 141 -2.42 -1.61 12.26
N VAL A 142 -1.54 -2.04 13.15
CA VAL A 142 -1.39 -3.45 13.57
C VAL A 142 -1.53 -3.51 15.08
N ASN A 143 -2.46 -4.32 15.57
CA ASN A 143 -2.73 -4.44 17.01
C ASN A 143 -2.98 -3.09 17.71
N GLY A 144 -3.66 -2.16 17.03
CA GLY A 144 -3.98 -0.82 17.52
C GLY A 144 -2.84 0.20 17.48
N GLN A 145 -1.66 -0.16 16.95
CA GLN A 145 -0.51 0.74 16.79
C GLN A 145 -0.32 1.11 15.32
N GLN A 146 -0.09 2.38 15.04
CA GLN A 146 0.22 2.85 13.69
C GLN A 146 1.60 2.32 13.25
N ALA A 147 1.59 1.48 12.22
CA ALA A 147 2.81 0.87 11.67
C ALA A 147 3.45 1.74 10.57
N GLY A 148 2.64 2.48 9.82
CA GLY A 148 3.13 3.37 8.76
C GLY A 148 2.07 3.64 7.70
N THR A 149 2.53 4.16 6.55
CA THR A 149 1.67 4.54 5.43
C THR A 149 2.19 3.93 4.14
N ILE A 150 1.29 3.30 3.37
CA ILE A 150 1.55 2.78 2.02
C ILE A 150 0.86 3.72 1.03
N TRP A 151 1.64 4.35 0.14
CA TRP A 151 1.13 5.33 -0.81
C TRP A 151 1.70 5.19 -2.22
N CYS A 152 2.69 4.31 -2.38
CA CYS A 152 3.33 4.05 -3.68
C CYS A 152 3.85 2.63 -3.76
N SER A 153 4.19 2.21 -4.97
CA SER A 153 4.84 0.95 -5.26
C SER A 153 6.17 0.78 -4.50
N PRO A 154 6.47 -0.42 -4.03
CA PRO A 154 5.86 -1.72 -4.34
C PRO A 154 4.65 -2.09 -3.46
N TRP A 155 4.02 -1.15 -2.78
CA TRP A 155 2.85 -1.34 -1.91
C TRP A 155 3.12 -2.24 -0.70
N VAL A 156 4.32 -2.16 -0.15
CA VAL A 156 4.83 -3.00 0.93
C VAL A 156 5.25 -2.15 2.12
N LEU A 157 4.94 -2.62 3.32
CA LEU A 157 5.34 -2.01 4.60
C LEU A 157 5.90 -3.07 5.53
N ASP A 158 7.06 -2.81 6.15
CA ASP A 158 7.59 -3.62 7.24
C ASP A 158 6.74 -3.43 8.50
N ILE A 159 6.13 -4.52 8.97
CA ILE A 159 5.25 -4.55 10.14
C ILE A 159 5.81 -5.42 11.26
N SER A 160 7.05 -5.87 11.14
CA SER A 160 7.71 -6.83 12.06
C SER A 160 7.56 -6.46 13.52
N SER A 161 7.80 -5.19 13.85
CA SER A 161 7.78 -4.69 15.24
C SER A 161 6.38 -4.64 15.87
N TYR A 162 5.34 -4.80 15.08
CA TYR A 162 3.93 -4.70 15.51
C TYR A 162 3.24 -6.07 15.56
N MET A 163 3.86 -7.09 14.97
CA MET A 163 3.35 -8.46 14.94
C MET A 163 3.60 -9.18 16.25
N LYS A 164 2.70 -10.08 16.62
CA LYS A 164 2.83 -10.97 17.77
C LYS A 164 2.42 -12.39 17.41
N SER A 165 2.86 -13.37 18.21
CA SER A 165 2.34 -14.73 18.14
C SER A 165 0.86 -14.77 18.56
N GLY A 166 0.06 -15.58 17.91
CA GLY A 166 -1.38 -15.70 18.11
C GLY A 166 -2.15 -14.67 17.30
N LYS A 167 -3.29 -14.21 17.84
CA LYS A 167 -4.21 -13.30 17.16
C LYS A 167 -3.60 -11.92 16.93
N ASN A 168 -3.60 -11.50 15.65
CA ASN A 168 -3.26 -10.14 15.22
C ASN A 168 -4.48 -9.47 14.57
N GLU A 169 -4.57 -8.16 14.72
CA GLU A 169 -5.65 -7.34 14.18
C GLU A 169 -5.06 -6.27 13.26
N PHE A 170 -5.59 -6.18 12.04
CA PHE A 170 -5.27 -5.13 11.09
C PHE A 170 -6.40 -4.13 10.96
N GLU A 171 -6.02 -2.86 10.93
CA GLU A 171 -6.89 -1.78 10.53
C GLU A 171 -6.17 -0.97 9.45
N LEU A 172 -6.78 -0.88 8.25
CA LEU A 172 -6.26 -0.15 7.11
C LEU A 172 -7.19 1.03 6.82
N HIS A 173 -6.67 2.25 6.92
CA HIS A 173 -7.38 3.48 6.59
C HIS A 173 -7.07 3.84 5.14
N VAL A 174 -7.96 3.48 4.24
CA VAL A 174 -7.80 3.63 2.79
C VAL A 174 -8.49 4.91 2.35
N THR A 175 -7.70 5.89 1.91
CA THR A 175 -8.17 7.22 1.50
C THR A 175 -7.99 7.41 0.01
N ASN A 176 -9.08 7.68 -0.71
CA ASN A 176 -9.07 8.01 -2.13
C ASN A 176 -9.15 9.53 -2.38
N SER A 177 -9.11 9.92 -3.66
CA SER A 177 -9.39 11.29 -4.10
C SER A 177 -10.90 11.60 -4.06
N TRP A 178 -11.25 12.88 -4.11
CA TRP A 178 -12.66 13.34 -4.16
C TRP A 178 -13.29 13.24 -5.56
N ASN A 179 -12.60 12.68 -6.55
CA ASN A 179 -13.06 12.59 -7.93
C ASN A 179 -14.43 11.92 -8.08
N ASN A 180 -14.59 10.73 -7.46
CA ASN A 180 -15.83 9.95 -7.60
C ASN A 180 -17.02 10.63 -6.96
N ARG A 181 -16.83 11.32 -5.83
CA ARG A 181 -17.86 12.15 -5.21
C ARG A 181 -18.21 13.37 -6.05
N ALA A 182 -17.21 14.02 -6.65
CA ALA A 182 -17.46 15.16 -7.51
C ALA A 182 -18.31 14.77 -8.74
N ILE A 183 -18.09 13.58 -9.30
CA ILE A 183 -18.89 13.06 -10.43
C ILE A 183 -20.35 12.84 -9.99
N ASP A 184 -20.60 12.24 -8.84
CA ASP A 184 -21.95 12.06 -8.33
C ASP A 184 -22.64 13.40 -8.03
N ASP A 185 -21.94 14.29 -7.32
CA ASP A 185 -22.47 15.59 -6.94
C ASP A 185 -22.78 16.49 -8.14
N LEU A 186 -22.11 16.30 -9.30
CA LEU A 186 -22.39 17.06 -10.53
C LEU A 186 -23.84 16.85 -10.99
N GLY A 187 -24.38 15.63 -10.82
CA GLY A 187 -25.76 15.27 -11.15
C GLY A 187 -26.78 15.53 -10.04
N GLN A 188 -26.36 15.97 -8.84
CA GLN A 188 -27.23 16.17 -7.68
C GLN A 188 -27.73 17.63 -7.57
N ASP A 189 -28.86 17.83 -6.87
CA ASP A 189 -29.31 19.15 -6.48
C ASP A 189 -28.31 19.83 -5.55
N LYS A 190 -28.16 21.16 -5.64
CA LYS A 190 -27.14 21.91 -4.89
C LYS A 190 -27.16 21.68 -3.38
N ASN A 191 -28.33 21.46 -2.81
CA ASN A 191 -28.51 21.25 -1.36
C ASN A 191 -28.07 19.84 -0.92
N ASP A 192 -27.98 18.88 -1.87
CA ASP A 192 -27.62 17.48 -1.59
C ASP A 192 -26.14 17.20 -1.88
N ARG A 193 -25.40 18.18 -2.37
CA ARG A 193 -23.98 18.05 -2.69
C ARG A 193 -23.10 18.13 -1.46
N LEU A 194 -22.07 17.29 -1.40
CA LEU A 194 -20.95 17.47 -0.47
C LEU A 194 -19.91 18.48 -1.03
N ILE A 195 -19.73 18.49 -2.36
CA ILE A 195 -18.86 19.43 -3.05
C ILE A 195 -19.74 20.54 -3.65
N GLY A 196 -19.61 21.77 -3.15
CA GLY A 196 -20.48 22.88 -3.55
C GLY A 196 -20.41 23.25 -5.03
N LYS A 197 -19.24 23.06 -5.65
CA LYS A 197 -18.97 23.37 -7.07
C LYS A 197 -18.19 22.25 -7.75
N PRO A 198 -18.81 21.06 -7.96
CA PRO A 198 -18.12 19.92 -8.56
C PRO A 198 -17.64 20.20 -10.00
N GLU A 199 -18.32 21.06 -10.73
CA GLU A 199 -17.98 21.48 -12.09
C GLU A 199 -16.58 22.13 -12.24
N LEU A 200 -15.95 22.51 -11.13
CA LEU A 200 -14.56 23.00 -11.14
C LEU A 200 -13.53 21.86 -11.19
N PHE A 201 -13.94 20.64 -10.90
CA PHE A 201 -13.04 19.47 -10.78
C PHE A 201 -13.33 18.40 -11.83
N VAL A 202 -14.61 18.24 -12.22
CA VAL A 202 -15.08 17.19 -13.12
C VAL A 202 -16.10 17.74 -14.12
N SER A 203 -16.34 16.99 -15.20
CA SER A 203 -17.32 17.28 -16.23
C SER A 203 -18.19 16.05 -16.48
N GLU A 204 -19.23 16.18 -17.31
CA GLU A 204 -20.10 15.05 -17.72
C GLU A 204 -19.35 13.91 -18.41
N SER A 205 -18.18 14.19 -19.00
CA SER A 205 -17.31 13.18 -19.62
C SER A 205 -16.32 12.55 -18.66
N SER A 206 -16.27 12.98 -17.40
CA SER A 206 -15.37 12.42 -16.40
C SER A 206 -15.77 10.99 -16.04
N ILE A 207 -14.77 10.12 -15.88
CA ILE A 207 -14.94 8.72 -15.53
C ILE A 207 -14.59 8.50 -14.05
N LEU A 208 -15.24 7.52 -13.42
CA LEU A 208 -14.90 7.09 -12.08
C LEU A 208 -13.47 6.57 -12.05
N GLN A 209 -12.75 6.93 -11.00
CA GLN A 209 -11.41 6.43 -10.72
C GLN A 209 -11.50 5.20 -9.81
N ASP A 210 -10.62 4.23 -10.05
CA ASP A 210 -10.48 3.09 -9.17
C ASP A 210 -10.14 3.58 -7.76
N ALA A 211 -10.92 3.11 -6.80
CA ALA A 211 -10.80 3.46 -5.39
C ALA A 211 -11.01 2.23 -4.51
N GLY A 212 -10.33 2.20 -3.37
CA GLY A 212 -10.31 1.03 -2.50
C GLY A 212 -9.23 0.02 -2.89
N LEU A 213 -9.27 -1.13 -2.25
CA LEU A 213 -8.34 -2.24 -2.49
C LEU A 213 -9.06 -3.32 -3.29
N GLN A 214 -8.47 -3.73 -4.43
CA GLN A 214 -8.98 -4.86 -5.21
C GLN A 214 -7.91 -5.94 -5.27
N GLY A 215 -8.24 -7.15 -4.79
CA GLY A 215 -7.35 -8.30 -4.82
C GLY A 215 -6.88 -8.75 -3.44
N GLU A 216 -5.73 -9.42 -3.40
CA GLU A 216 -5.24 -10.09 -2.20
C GLU A 216 -4.35 -9.16 -1.37
N VAL A 217 -4.55 -9.21 -0.05
CA VAL A 217 -3.62 -8.66 0.94
C VAL A 217 -2.70 -9.79 1.39
N LEU A 218 -1.39 -9.56 1.36
CA LEU A 218 -0.38 -10.57 1.60
C LEU A 218 0.48 -10.23 2.81
N LEU A 219 0.87 -11.26 3.56
CA LEU A 219 2.04 -11.21 4.42
C LEU A 219 3.22 -11.83 3.67
N ARG A 220 4.33 -11.08 3.61
CA ARG A 220 5.61 -11.55 3.06
C ARG A 220 6.64 -11.69 4.17
N TYR A 221 7.45 -12.75 4.13
CA TYR A 221 8.44 -13.06 5.17
C TYR A 221 9.53 -14.02 4.66
#